data_74b87a2d47f3aac427a5ebd6669bd079
#
_entry.id   74b87a2d47f3aac427a5ebd6669bd079
#
_cell.length_a   1.000
_cell.length_b   1.000
_cell.length_c   1.000
_cell.angle_alpha   90.00
_cell.angle_beta   90.00
_cell.angle_gamma   90.00
#
_symmetry.space_group_name_H-M   'P 1'
#
loop_
_entity.id
_entity.type
_entity.pdbx_description
1 polymer ?
#
loop_
_entity_poly.entity_id
_entity_poly.type
_entity_poly.pdbx_seq_one_letter_code
_entity_poly.pdbx_strand_id
1 'polypeptide(L)'
;MKQEIRKRITSLRVFMRQRGISAFIVPSTDPHSGEYVPAHWESRKWISGFTGSAGTAVITTQDGGLWTDSRYFLQAADQLEDTGIKLFKDRLPETPSIAEWLGSVLHAGEKVGIDGWVNTTEEAESLRASLSSQGLELVSVDDPFETLWEDRPSLPLNAPFILPTEYAGVSCSDKLAQIRESLCRNHADGILISALDEIAWTLNMRGNDVHCNPVFISYLFITQSDATLYILPEKLTPEVTSYLHQQGICTKNYTDIEKDLQHYEGKCVQLSPETNYTLYCAATSSAPVVMLPSPVRLLKAVKNPTEIAGFHQAMKRDGVAMVRFLMWLKEAVKSGKETELSVDRKLYELRAEQNLFQGISFDTIAGYQAHGAIVHYEATPD
;
A
#
# COMPACT_ATOMS: atom_id res chain seq x y z
N MET A 1 -9.18 11.99 21.96
CA MET A 1 -9.11 10.96 20.92
C MET A 1 -10.43 10.14 20.81
N LYS A 2 -10.85 9.34 21.81
CA LYS A 2 -12.04 8.44 21.75
C LYS A 2 -13.35 9.17 21.35
N GLN A 3 -13.62 10.36 21.86
CA GLN A 3 -14.79 11.16 21.48
C GLN A 3 -14.74 11.63 20.01
N GLU A 4 -13.55 11.90 19.51
CA GLU A 4 -13.35 12.28 18.10
C GLU A 4 -13.64 11.11 17.16
N ILE A 5 -13.20 9.91 17.48
CA ILE A 5 -13.51 8.70 16.72
C ILE A 5 -15.04 8.51 16.62
N ARG A 6 -15.78 8.68 17.72
CA ARG A 6 -17.27 8.59 17.69
C ARG A 6 -17.89 9.63 16.76
N LYS A 7 -17.35 10.85 16.70
CA LYS A 7 -17.84 11.88 15.76
C LYS A 7 -17.57 11.47 14.31
N ARG A 8 -16.35 11.00 14.01
CA ARG A 8 -15.97 10.53 12.67
C ARG A 8 -16.87 9.39 12.20
N ILE A 9 -17.16 8.41 13.07
CA ILE A 9 -18.12 7.33 12.80
C ILE A 9 -19.52 7.90 12.51
N THR A 10 -19.96 8.90 13.27
CA THR A 10 -21.26 9.54 13.06
C THR A 10 -21.31 10.21 11.70
N SER A 11 -20.25 10.91 11.28
CA SER A 11 -20.15 11.55 9.97
C SER A 11 -20.16 10.51 8.83
N LEU A 12 -19.43 9.40 8.98
CA LEU A 12 -19.45 8.31 8.02
C LEU A 12 -20.86 7.70 7.89
N ARG A 13 -21.58 7.51 8.99
CA ARG A 13 -22.98 7.05 8.98
C ARG A 13 -23.93 8.01 8.26
N VAL A 14 -23.67 9.32 8.28
CA VAL A 14 -24.43 10.30 7.48
C VAL A 14 -24.17 10.07 6.00
N PHE A 15 -22.91 9.95 5.59
CA PHE A 15 -22.51 9.62 4.21
C PHE A 15 -23.18 8.31 3.75
N MET A 16 -23.11 7.25 4.56
CA MET A 16 -23.70 5.95 4.26
C MET A 16 -25.21 6.06 3.96
N ARG A 17 -25.97 6.79 4.81
CA ARG A 17 -27.40 7.02 4.58
C ARG A 17 -27.68 7.76 3.28
N GLN A 18 -26.86 8.75 2.93
CA GLN A 18 -27.01 9.50 1.66
C GLN A 18 -26.78 8.63 0.44
N ARG A 19 -25.91 7.61 0.54
CA ARG A 19 -25.61 6.66 -0.53
C ARG A 19 -26.47 5.40 -0.50
N GLY A 20 -27.36 5.26 0.49
CA GLY A 20 -28.25 4.09 0.62
C GLY A 20 -27.49 2.80 0.93
N ILE A 21 -26.38 2.88 1.67
CA ILE A 21 -25.58 1.73 2.12
C ILE A 21 -25.71 1.54 3.62
N SER A 22 -25.76 0.29 4.05
CA SER A 22 -25.99 -0.11 5.45
C SER A 22 -24.72 -0.43 6.21
N ALA A 23 -23.61 -0.72 5.49
CA ALA A 23 -22.27 -0.88 6.04
C ALA A 23 -21.23 -0.29 5.10
N PHE A 24 -20.07 0.10 5.64
CA PHE A 24 -18.91 0.53 4.87
C PHE A 24 -17.64 -0.15 5.40
N ILE A 25 -16.83 -0.73 4.51
CA ILE A 25 -15.61 -1.45 4.84
C ILE A 25 -14.40 -0.58 4.51
N VAL A 26 -13.50 -0.42 5.49
CA VAL A 26 -12.29 0.40 5.39
C VAL A 26 -11.06 -0.49 5.65
N PRO A 27 -10.36 -0.94 4.62
CA PRO A 27 -9.16 -1.76 4.76
C PRO A 27 -7.92 -0.93 5.15
N SER A 28 -6.82 -1.62 5.45
CA SER A 28 -5.48 -1.02 5.63
C SER A 28 -4.68 -1.16 4.33
N THR A 29 -5.07 -0.43 3.31
CA THR A 29 -4.45 -0.51 1.99
C THR A 29 -4.58 0.81 1.23
N ASP A 30 -3.88 0.91 0.12
CA ASP A 30 -3.88 2.04 -0.81
C ASP A 30 -4.19 1.58 -2.24
N PRO A 31 -4.33 2.48 -3.22
CA PRO A 31 -4.62 2.12 -4.62
C PRO A 31 -3.58 1.24 -5.32
N HIS A 32 -2.44 1.03 -4.70
CA HIS A 32 -1.30 0.28 -5.25
C HIS A 32 -1.04 -1.04 -4.52
N SER A 33 -1.82 -1.33 -3.47
CA SER A 33 -1.67 -2.53 -2.62
C SER A 33 -0.27 -2.64 -2.01
N GLY A 34 0.31 -1.49 -1.60
CA GLY A 34 1.61 -1.41 -0.96
C GLY A 34 1.59 -2.00 0.46
N GLU A 35 2.74 -2.56 0.90
CA GLU A 35 2.90 -3.04 2.28
C GLU A 35 2.80 -1.90 3.30
N TYR A 36 3.35 -0.72 2.96
CA TYR A 36 3.26 0.49 3.75
C TYR A 36 2.33 1.48 3.07
N VAL A 37 1.30 1.90 3.79
CA VAL A 37 0.27 2.80 3.28
C VAL A 37 0.69 4.25 3.48
N PRO A 38 0.77 5.08 2.44
CA PRO A 38 1.01 6.51 2.60
C PRO A 38 -0.07 7.17 3.47
N ALA A 39 0.32 8.18 4.24
CA ALA A 39 -0.54 8.85 5.21
C ALA A 39 -1.89 9.34 4.62
N HIS A 40 -1.92 9.68 3.35
CA HIS A 40 -3.14 10.06 2.62
C HIS A 40 -4.22 8.97 2.66
N TRP A 41 -3.84 7.70 2.62
CA TRP A 41 -4.76 6.55 2.61
C TRP A 41 -4.88 5.82 3.95
N GLU A 42 -4.37 6.37 5.04
CA GLU A 42 -4.53 5.79 6.39
C GLU A 42 -5.97 5.95 6.95
N SER A 43 -6.96 5.82 6.07
CA SER A 43 -8.39 6.02 6.40
C SER A 43 -8.90 5.08 7.50
N ARG A 44 -8.42 3.83 7.55
CA ARG A 44 -8.74 2.88 8.62
C ARG A 44 -8.22 3.36 9.97
N LYS A 45 -7.00 3.88 10.04
CA LYS A 45 -6.40 4.48 11.23
C LYS A 45 -7.19 5.72 11.66
N TRP A 46 -7.54 6.59 10.72
CA TRP A 46 -8.31 7.80 10.99
C TRP A 46 -9.69 7.49 11.56
N ILE A 47 -10.46 6.55 10.95
CA ILE A 47 -11.82 6.26 11.39
C ILE A 47 -11.90 5.45 12.68
N SER A 48 -10.90 4.60 12.97
CA SER A 48 -10.93 3.70 14.12
C SER A 48 -10.07 4.16 15.30
N GLY A 49 -9.04 4.96 15.06
CA GLY A 49 -8.00 5.27 16.04
C GLY A 49 -7.01 4.14 16.28
N PHE A 50 -7.18 2.99 15.63
CA PHE A 50 -6.25 1.89 15.72
C PHE A 50 -5.03 2.12 14.82
N THR A 51 -3.81 2.04 15.37
CA THR A 51 -2.56 2.39 14.66
C THR A 51 -1.76 1.18 14.17
N GLY A 52 -2.14 -0.06 14.53
CA GLY A 52 -1.46 -1.25 14.01
C GLY A 52 -1.50 -1.32 12.48
N SER A 53 -0.50 -1.90 11.83
CA SER A 53 -0.37 -1.87 10.36
C SER A 53 -1.40 -2.73 9.61
N ALA A 54 -1.96 -3.76 10.25
CA ALA A 54 -2.91 -4.67 9.61
C ALA A 54 -4.26 -4.68 10.33
N GLY A 55 -5.34 -4.52 9.55
CA GLY A 55 -6.70 -4.62 10.06
C GLY A 55 -7.71 -4.00 9.11
N THR A 56 -8.96 -4.39 9.26
CA THR A 56 -10.10 -3.87 8.47
C THR A 56 -11.17 -3.37 9.43
N ALA A 57 -11.55 -2.10 9.31
CA ALA A 57 -12.66 -1.54 10.04
C ALA A 57 -13.95 -1.68 9.22
N VAL A 58 -15.04 -2.06 9.87
CA VAL A 58 -16.36 -2.16 9.27
C VAL A 58 -17.33 -1.35 10.12
N ILE A 59 -17.96 -0.35 9.52
CA ILE A 59 -18.93 0.51 10.20
C ILE A 59 -20.31 0.25 9.60
N THR A 60 -21.27 -0.11 10.45
CA THR A 60 -22.68 -0.21 10.07
C THR A 60 -23.44 1.02 10.55
N THR A 61 -24.71 1.13 10.20
CA THR A 61 -25.57 2.23 10.66
C THR A 61 -25.72 2.28 12.19
N GLN A 62 -25.46 1.18 12.91
CA GLN A 62 -25.60 1.08 14.36
C GLN A 62 -24.33 0.65 15.06
N ASP A 63 -23.60 -0.31 14.51
CA ASP A 63 -22.44 -0.95 15.10
C ASP A 63 -21.12 -0.60 14.39
N GLY A 64 -19.99 -1.08 14.93
CA GLY A 64 -18.70 -1.02 14.29
C GLY A 64 -17.81 -2.17 14.77
N GLY A 65 -16.99 -2.68 13.87
CA GLY A 65 -16.02 -3.74 14.15
C GLY A 65 -14.67 -3.47 13.54
N LEU A 66 -13.60 -3.98 14.15
CA LEU A 66 -12.25 -4.01 13.61
C LEU A 66 -11.73 -5.44 13.68
N TRP A 67 -11.40 -6.02 12.53
CA TRP A 67 -10.69 -7.28 12.39
C TRP A 67 -9.21 -7.02 12.31
N THR A 68 -8.41 -7.66 13.16
CA THR A 68 -6.95 -7.62 13.10
C THR A 68 -6.36 -8.94 13.58
N ASP A 69 -5.11 -9.22 13.22
CA ASP A 69 -4.43 -10.47 13.56
C ASP A 69 -3.74 -10.45 14.94
N SER A 70 -3.19 -11.59 15.34
CA SER A 70 -2.64 -11.82 16.68
C SER A 70 -1.48 -10.88 17.07
N ARG A 71 -0.81 -10.26 16.12
CA ARG A 71 0.27 -9.29 16.38
C ARG A 71 -0.25 -8.06 17.14
N TYR A 72 -1.53 -7.72 16.94
CA TYR A 72 -2.13 -6.47 17.39
C TYR A 72 -3.26 -6.63 18.42
N PHE A 73 -3.59 -7.82 18.90
CA PHE A 73 -4.73 -8.02 19.80
C PHE A 73 -4.68 -7.16 21.05
N LEU A 74 -3.50 -7.01 21.65
CA LEU A 74 -3.33 -6.20 22.88
C LEU A 74 -3.48 -4.71 22.56
N GLN A 75 -2.79 -4.23 21.54
CA GLN A 75 -2.85 -2.85 21.09
C GLN A 75 -4.26 -2.44 20.65
N ALA A 76 -4.93 -3.30 19.88
CA ALA A 76 -6.30 -3.01 19.42
C ALA A 76 -7.30 -3.00 20.60
N ALA A 77 -7.16 -3.88 21.57
CA ALA A 77 -8.02 -3.88 22.75
C ALA A 77 -7.95 -2.56 23.52
N ASP A 78 -6.74 -2.02 23.71
CA ASP A 78 -6.50 -0.74 24.38
C ASP A 78 -7.02 0.44 23.55
N GLN A 79 -6.62 0.51 22.27
CA GLN A 79 -6.92 1.66 21.39
C GLN A 79 -8.41 1.77 21.02
N LEU A 80 -9.12 0.64 20.95
CA LEU A 80 -10.56 0.60 20.63
C LEU A 80 -11.46 0.78 21.85
N GLU A 81 -10.94 0.75 23.05
CA GLU A 81 -11.72 0.94 24.26
C GLU A 81 -12.50 2.25 24.20
N ASP A 82 -13.80 2.23 24.50
CA ASP A 82 -14.72 3.39 24.46
C ASP A 82 -14.85 4.10 23.11
N THR A 83 -14.38 3.56 21.98
CA THR A 83 -14.60 4.14 20.66
C THR A 83 -15.98 3.79 20.07
N GLY A 84 -16.58 2.71 20.51
CA GLY A 84 -17.79 2.11 19.94
C GLY A 84 -17.48 1.12 18.81
N ILE A 85 -16.21 0.78 18.59
CA ILE A 85 -15.76 -0.25 17.64
C ILE A 85 -15.38 -1.51 18.43
N LYS A 86 -16.00 -2.64 18.07
CA LYS A 86 -15.71 -3.96 18.67
C LYS A 86 -14.48 -4.57 18.03
N LEU A 87 -13.57 -5.11 18.85
CA LEU A 87 -12.44 -5.91 18.37
C LEU A 87 -12.90 -7.32 17.95
N PHE A 88 -12.58 -7.71 16.74
CA PHE A 88 -12.66 -9.08 16.22
C PHE A 88 -11.24 -9.61 16.00
N LYS A 89 -10.90 -10.67 16.74
CA LYS A 89 -9.59 -11.32 16.68
C LYS A 89 -9.53 -12.27 15.50
N ASP A 90 -9.04 -11.77 14.36
CA ASP A 90 -9.02 -12.53 13.11
C ASP A 90 -8.31 -13.88 13.24
N ARG A 91 -8.79 -14.86 12.47
CA ARG A 91 -8.30 -16.25 12.43
C ARG A 91 -8.49 -17.06 13.71
N LEU A 92 -9.19 -16.56 14.71
CA LEU A 92 -9.63 -17.42 15.81
C LEU A 92 -10.93 -18.15 15.41
N PRO A 93 -11.10 -19.42 15.81
CA PRO A 93 -12.27 -20.23 15.41
C PRO A 93 -13.63 -19.62 15.78
N GLU A 94 -13.68 -18.86 16.87
CA GLU A 94 -14.89 -18.19 17.38
C GLU A 94 -15.16 -16.84 16.73
N THR A 95 -14.23 -16.32 15.92
CA THR A 95 -14.37 -15.00 15.30
C THR A 95 -15.04 -15.14 13.93
N PRO A 96 -16.24 -14.55 13.75
CA PRO A 96 -16.89 -14.57 12.44
C PRO A 96 -16.08 -13.77 11.41
N SER A 97 -16.11 -14.19 10.17
CA SER A 97 -15.66 -13.36 9.05
C SER A 97 -16.50 -12.08 8.94
N ILE A 98 -15.98 -11.08 8.22
CA ILE A 98 -16.72 -9.83 7.98
C ILE A 98 -18.09 -10.11 7.35
N ALA A 99 -18.15 -11.01 6.36
CA ALA A 99 -19.41 -11.34 5.69
C ALA A 99 -20.42 -12.03 6.62
N GLU A 100 -19.97 -12.98 7.43
CA GLU A 100 -20.83 -13.67 8.42
C GLU A 100 -21.35 -12.69 9.48
N TRP A 101 -20.49 -11.81 9.99
CA TRP A 101 -20.92 -10.79 10.94
C TRP A 101 -21.94 -9.84 10.33
N LEU A 102 -21.68 -9.32 9.11
CA LEU A 102 -22.62 -8.47 8.40
C LEU A 102 -23.96 -9.18 8.13
N GLY A 103 -23.93 -10.46 7.73
CA GLY A 103 -25.14 -11.26 7.57
C GLY A 103 -25.95 -11.46 8.86
N SER A 104 -25.29 -11.35 10.04
CA SER A 104 -25.97 -11.45 11.34
C SER A 104 -26.61 -10.13 11.83
N VAL A 105 -26.16 -8.97 11.31
CA VAL A 105 -26.60 -7.65 11.79
C VAL A 105 -27.34 -6.82 10.72
N LEU A 106 -27.30 -7.24 9.47
CA LEU A 106 -28.00 -6.62 8.35
C LEU A 106 -29.12 -7.51 7.83
N HIS A 107 -30.04 -6.93 7.06
CA HIS A 107 -31.14 -7.65 6.41
C HIS A 107 -30.80 -7.99 4.96
N ALA A 108 -31.39 -9.06 4.45
CA ALA A 108 -31.23 -9.45 3.06
C ALA A 108 -31.61 -8.30 2.10
N GLY A 109 -30.79 -8.09 1.08
CA GLY A 109 -30.92 -7.00 0.10
C GLY A 109 -30.27 -5.68 0.53
N GLU A 110 -29.73 -5.57 1.75
CA GLU A 110 -28.97 -4.39 2.16
C GLU A 110 -27.61 -4.32 1.49
N LYS A 111 -27.14 -3.09 1.30
CA LYS A 111 -25.90 -2.80 0.56
C LYS A 111 -24.71 -2.54 1.49
N VAL A 112 -23.58 -3.17 1.14
CA VAL A 112 -22.30 -2.97 1.79
C VAL A 112 -21.40 -2.20 0.84
N GLY A 113 -20.92 -1.02 1.28
CA GLY A 113 -20.06 -0.14 0.48
C GLY A 113 -18.58 -0.44 0.66
N ILE A 114 -17.82 -0.31 -0.41
CA ILE A 114 -16.36 -0.21 -0.42
C ILE A 114 -15.93 0.97 -1.26
N ASP A 115 -14.73 1.49 -1.02
CA ASP A 115 -14.02 2.32 -1.97
C ASP A 115 -13.22 1.41 -2.91
N GLY A 116 -13.58 1.40 -4.19
CA GLY A 116 -12.93 0.55 -5.20
C GLY A 116 -11.48 0.90 -5.47
N TRP A 117 -11.01 2.10 -5.11
CA TRP A 117 -9.62 2.51 -5.27
C TRP A 117 -8.67 1.81 -4.29
N VAL A 118 -9.14 1.53 -3.08
CA VAL A 118 -8.32 0.93 -2.01
C VAL A 118 -8.67 -0.53 -1.71
N ASN A 119 -9.43 -1.18 -2.57
CA ASN A 119 -9.72 -2.61 -2.51
C ASN A 119 -9.23 -3.28 -3.79
N THR A 120 -8.48 -4.36 -3.66
CA THR A 120 -8.02 -5.14 -4.83
C THR A 120 -9.19 -5.80 -5.54
N THR A 121 -9.00 -6.15 -6.81
CA THR A 121 -10.00 -6.88 -7.58
C THR A 121 -10.30 -8.24 -6.94
N GLU A 122 -9.26 -8.97 -6.51
CA GLU A 122 -9.42 -10.29 -5.89
C GLU A 122 -10.20 -10.20 -4.57
N GLU A 123 -9.86 -9.23 -3.71
CA GLU A 123 -10.58 -9.01 -2.44
C GLU A 123 -12.02 -8.59 -2.66
N ALA A 124 -12.28 -7.64 -3.59
CA ALA A 124 -13.63 -7.18 -3.90
C ALA A 124 -14.52 -8.30 -4.46
N GLU A 125 -14.01 -9.12 -5.37
CA GLU A 125 -14.78 -10.25 -5.93
C GLU A 125 -15.00 -11.36 -4.90
N SER A 126 -13.99 -11.68 -4.07
CA SER A 126 -14.12 -12.63 -2.96
C SER A 126 -15.16 -12.14 -1.93
N LEU A 127 -15.09 -10.86 -1.57
CA LEU A 127 -16.04 -10.24 -0.66
C LEU A 127 -17.45 -10.21 -1.24
N ARG A 128 -17.59 -9.89 -2.54
CA ARG A 128 -18.87 -9.94 -3.25
C ARG A 128 -19.51 -11.33 -3.16
N ALA A 129 -18.73 -12.37 -3.44
CA ALA A 129 -19.23 -13.76 -3.37
C ALA A 129 -19.66 -14.12 -1.94
N SER A 130 -18.86 -13.75 -0.94
CA SER A 130 -19.14 -14.02 0.47
C SER A 130 -20.38 -13.26 0.96
N LEU A 131 -20.53 -11.98 0.64
CA LEU A 131 -21.69 -11.18 0.99
C LEU A 131 -22.98 -11.68 0.29
N SER A 132 -22.86 -12.06 -0.98
CA SER A 132 -24.00 -12.63 -1.73
C SER A 132 -24.53 -13.90 -1.08
N SER A 133 -23.65 -14.75 -0.50
CA SER A 133 -24.06 -15.94 0.25
C SER A 133 -24.86 -15.62 1.52
N GLN A 134 -24.70 -14.39 2.05
CA GLN A 134 -25.46 -13.85 3.18
C GLN A 134 -26.69 -13.04 2.73
N GLY A 135 -26.96 -12.98 1.43
CA GLY A 135 -28.07 -12.20 0.87
C GLY A 135 -27.81 -10.68 0.82
N LEU A 136 -26.56 -10.25 0.93
CA LEU A 136 -26.13 -8.84 0.90
C LEU A 136 -25.54 -8.47 -0.46
N GLU A 137 -25.60 -7.19 -0.83
CA GLU A 137 -25.08 -6.64 -2.09
C GLU A 137 -23.79 -5.83 -1.83
N LEU A 138 -22.68 -6.13 -2.52
CA LEU A 138 -21.49 -5.30 -2.52
C LEU A 138 -21.61 -4.20 -3.56
N VAL A 139 -21.37 -2.95 -3.16
CA VAL A 139 -21.35 -1.78 -4.05
C VAL A 139 -20.06 -0.97 -3.87
N SER A 140 -19.47 -0.55 -4.99
CA SER A 140 -18.38 0.44 -4.95
C SER A 140 -18.98 1.84 -4.92
N VAL A 141 -18.48 2.68 -4.04
CA VAL A 141 -18.90 4.09 -3.88
C VAL A 141 -17.67 4.98 -3.84
N ASP A 142 -17.87 6.29 -4.02
CA ASP A 142 -16.80 7.28 -3.93
C ASP A 142 -16.17 7.26 -2.53
N ASP A 143 -14.89 7.66 -2.45
CA ASP A 143 -14.15 7.76 -1.19
C ASP A 143 -14.83 8.75 -0.22
N PRO A 144 -15.40 8.29 0.91
CA PRO A 144 -16.02 9.18 1.88
C PRO A 144 -15.00 10.11 2.58
N PHE A 145 -13.75 9.71 2.65
CA PHE A 145 -12.71 10.44 3.37
C PHE A 145 -12.22 11.68 2.63
N GLU A 146 -12.48 11.79 1.32
CA GLU A 146 -12.27 13.01 0.55
C GLU A 146 -13.01 14.22 1.18
N THR A 147 -14.20 13.99 1.71
CA THR A 147 -15.06 15.04 2.28
C THR A 147 -15.11 15.02 3.80
N LEU A 148 -14.91 13.86 4.44
CA LEU A 148 -15.05 13.71 5.88
C LEU A 148 -13.76 13.98 6.65
N TRP A 149 -12.61 13.82 6.01
CA TRP A 149 -11.31 14.01 6.65
C TRP A 149 -10.72 15.38 6.24
N GLU A 150 -11.16 16.44 6.94
CA GLU A 150 -10.82 17.84 6.61
C GLU A 150 -9.30 18.12 6.58
N ASP A 151 -8.55 17.50 7.47
CA ASP A 151 -7.09 17.62 7.59
C ASP A 151 -6.34 16.42 6.97
N ARG A 152 -6.94 15.76 5.97
CA ARG A 152 -6.33 14.63 5.27
C ARG A 152 -4.97 15.02 4.69
N PRO A 153 -3.90 14.27 4.99
CA PRO A 153 -2.60 14.52 4.39
C PRO A 153 -2.68 14.53 2.87
N SER A 154 -2.04 15.50 2.24
CA SER A 154 -1.93 15.53 0.77
C SER A 154 -1.05 14.40 0.25
N LEU A 155 -1.21 14.05 -1.03
CA LEU A 155 -0.29 13.14 -1.70
C LEU A 155 1.12 13.74 -1.71
N PRO A 156 2.17 12.91 -1.50
CA PRO A 156 3.55 13.39 -1.55
C PRO A 156 3.92 13.89 -2.95
N LEU A 157 4.61 15.03 -3.00
CA LEU A 157 5.02 15.71 -4.24
C LEU A 157 6.54 15.62 -4.50
N ASN A 158 7.26 14.77 -3.77
CA ASN A 158 8.69 14.61 -3.96
C ASN A 158 9.00 14.06 -5.35
N ALA A 159 9.98 14.65 -6.01
CA ALA A 159 10.42 14.17 -7.31
C ALA A 159 11.13 12.80 -7.18
N PRO A 160 10.82 11.84 -8.05
CA PRO A 160 11.61 10.62 -8.14
C PRO A 160 12.99 10.92 -8.73
N PHE A 161 13.94 10.02 -8.50
CA PHE A 161 15.28 10.10 -9.06
C PHE A 161 15.62 8.87 -9.91
N ILE A 162 16.55 9.02 -10.84
CA ILE A 162 16.97 7.96 -11.75
C ILE A 162 17.99 7.08 -11.04
N LEU A 163 17.79 5.77 -11.07
CA LEU A 163 18.77 4.79 -10.65
C LEU A 163 19.67 4.43 -11.83
N PRO A 164 20.97 4.78 -11.80
CA PRO A 164 21.89 4.47 -12.89
C PRO A 164 21.96 2.98 -13.21
N THR A 165 22.15 2.64 -14.49
CA THR A 165 22.24 1.25 -14.96
C THR A 165 23.41 0.50 -14.32
N GLU A 166 24.46 1.20 -13.87
CA GLU A 166 25.56 0.60 -13.11
C GLU A 166 25.12 -0.07 -11.80
N TYR A 167 23.98 0.36 -11.22
CA TYR A 167 23.35 -0.26 -10.05
C TYR A 167 22.18 -1.19 -10.42
N ALA A 168 21.42 -0.86 -11.48
CA ALA A 168 20.29 -1.65 -11.92
C ALA A 168 20.67 -2.90 -12.73
N GLY A 169 21.83 -2.86 -13.43
CA GLY A 169 22.37 -3.95 -14.24
C GLY A 169 21.67 -4.17 -15.59
N VAL A 170 20.41 -3.77 -15.72
CA VAL A 170 19.60 -3.91 -16.94
C VAL A 170 18.94 -2.57 -17.24
N SER A 171 18.92 -2.17 -18.51
CA SER A 171 18.30 -0.91 -18.93
C SER A 171 16.76 -0.94 -18.81
N CYS A 172 16.14 0.24 -18.74
CA CYS A 172 14.68 0.37 -18.77
C CYS A 172 14.11 -0.21 -20.08
N SER A 173 14.71 0.09 -21.22
CA SER A 173 14.28 -0.41 -22.53
C SER A 173 14.30 -1.95 -22.63
N ASP A 174 15.33 -2.61 -22.07
CA ASP A 174 15.40 -4.08 -22.04
C ASP A 174 14.32 -4.69 -21.15
N LYS A 175 14.01 -4.06 -20.02
CA LYS A 175 12.92 -4.47 -19.13
C LYS A 175 11.56 -4.34 -19.81
N LEU A 176 11.31 -3.21 -20.50
CA LEU A 176 10.09 -3.03 -21.29
C LEU A 176 9.96 -4.10 -22.39
N ALA A 177 11.07 -4.46 -23.06
CA ALA A 177 11.07 -5.53 -24.05
C ALA A 177 10.66 -6.88 -23.45
N GLN A 178 11.19 -7.26 -22.29
CA GLN A 178 10.84 -8.50 -21.58
C GLN A 178 9.35 -8.51 -21.17
N ILE A 179 8.80 -7.36 -20.74
CA ILE A 179 7.38 -7.26 -20.40
C ILE A 179 6.52 -7.45 -21.67
N ARG A 180 6.89 -6.81 -22.79
CA ARG A 180 6.19 -6.96 -24.08
C ARG A 180 6.21 -8.40 -24.59
N GLU A 181 7.32 -9.13 -24.43
CA GLU A 181 7.37 -10.56 -24.74
C GLU A 181 6.37 -11.37 -23.89
N SER A 182 6.20 -11.00 -22.62
CA SER A 182 5.20 -11.63 -21.75
C SER A 182 3.78 -11.32 -22.19
N LEU A 183 3.49 -10.09 -22.62
CA LEU A 183 2.19 -9.72 -23.21
C LEU A 183 1.86 -10.57 -24.43
N CYS A 184 2.82 -10.76 -25.35
CA CYS A 184 2.63 -11.64 -26.51
C CYS A 184 2.25 -13.07 -26.11
N ARG A 185 2.95 -13.64 -25.12
CA ARG A 185 2.67 -14.98 -24.61
C ARG A 185 1.29 -15.11 -23.97
N ASN A 186 0.83 -14.05 -23.33
CA ASN A 186 -0.45 -13.99 -22.63
C ASN A 186 -1.60 -13.54 -23.54
N HIS A 187 -1.34 -13.31 -24.83
CA HIS A 187 -2.30 -12.79 -25.80
C HIS A 187 -2.98 -11.48 -25.37
N ALA A 188 -2.23 -10.61 -24.68
CA ALA A 188 -2.67 -9.31 -24.25
C ALA A 188 -2.01 -8.19 -25.10
N ASP A 189 -2.77 -7.13 -25.39
CA ASP A 189 -2.26 -5.97 -26.14
C ASP A 189 -1.68 -4.90 -25.20
N GLY A 190 -2.11 -4.89 -23.95
CA GLY A 190 -1.64 -3.96 -22.93
C GLY A 190 -1.63 -4.56 -21.53
N ILE A 191 -0.83 -4.00 -20.65
CA ILE A 191 -0.79 -4.34 -19.22
C ILE A 191 -0.77 -3.05 -18.38
N LEU A 192 -1.57 -3.05 -17.32
CA LEU A 192 -1.45 -2.06 -16.25
C LEU A 192 -0.59 -2.63 -15.12
N ILE A 193 0.45 -1.91 -14.76
CA ILE A 193 1.25 -2.16 -13.57
C ILE A 193 0.84 -1.13 -12.52
N SER A 194 0.30 -1.59 -11.40
CA SER A 194 -0.13 -0.76 -10.27
C SER A 194 0.84 -0.83 -9.08
N ALA A 195 1.58 -1.91 -8.92
CA ALA A 195 2.54 -2.08 -7.83
C ALA A 195 3.72 -1.10 -7.97
N LEU A 196 3.91 -0.22 -6.98
CA LEU A 196 4.89 0.86 -7.03
C LEU A 196 6.33 0.39 -7.16
N ASP A 197 6.67 -0.71 -6.52
CA ASP A 197 8.00 -1.31 -6.57
C ASP A 197 8.30 -1.96 -7.93
N GLU A 198 7.29 -2.47 -8.61
CA GLU A 198 7.40 -2.98 -9.98
C GLU A 198 7.60 -1.84 -10.99
N ILE A 199 6.88 -0.73 -10.82
CA ILE A 199 7.05 0.48 -11.63
C ILE A 199 8.47 1.04 -11.44
N ALA A 200 8.89 1.22 -10.18
CA ALA A 200 10.21 1.73 -9.83
C ALA A 200 11.35 0.85 -10.40
N TRP A 201 11.19 -0.48 -10.33
CA TRP A 201 12.14 -1.43 -10.92
C TRP A 201 12.15 -1.36 -12.45
N THR A 202 10.98 -1.35 -13.09
CA THR A 202 10.86 -1.31 -14.56
C THR A 202 11.51 -0.08 -15.13
N LEU A 203 11.24 1.08 -14.53
CA LEU A 203 11.71 2.38 -15.02
C LEU A 203 13.14 2.74 -14.58
N ASN A 204 13.81 1.92 -13.76
CA ASN A 204 15.06 2.29 -13.12
C ASN A 204 14.96 3.64 -12.41
N MET A 205 13.88 3.85 -11.68
CA MET A 205 13.64 5.07 -10.91
C MET A 205 13.31 4.72 -9.46
N ARG A 206 13.58 5.64 -8.56
CA ARG A 206 13.26 5.52 -7.14
C ARG A 206 12.63 6.82 -6.65
N GLY A 207 11.90 6.74 -5.55
CA GLY A 207 11.31 7.90 -4.88
C GLY A 207 11.28 7.70 -3.38
N ASN A 208 10.58 8.56 -2.67
CA ASN A 208 10.45 8.52 -1.22
C ASN A 208 9.02 8.89 -0.78
N ASP A 209 8.03 8.50 -1.57
CA ASP A 209 6.62 8.75 -1.25
C ASP A 209 6.09 7.85 -0.15
N VAL A 210 6.71 6.70 0.03
CA VAL A 210 6.32 5.70 1.02
C VAL A 210 7.46 5.52 2.02
N HIS A 211 7.13 5.55 3.30
CA HIS A 211 8.11 5.37 4.37
C HIS A 211 8.85 4.03 4.21
N CYS A 212 10.15 4.03 4.39
CA CYS A 212 11.04 2.87 4.26
C CYS A 212 11.02 2.14 2.90
N ASN A 213 10.28 2.65 1.92
CA ASN A 213 10.17 2.03 0.60
C ASN A 213 10.54 3.04 -0.49
N PRO A 214 11.61 2.81 -1.29
CA PRO A 214 12.11 3.79 -2.25
C PRO A 214 11.29 3.80 -3.55
N VAL A 215 9.99 4.07 -3.44
CA VAL A 215 9.01 4.10 -4.54
C VAL A 215 8.37 5.47 -4.68
N PHE A 216 7.64 5.66 -5.77
CA PHE A 216 6.88 6.88 -6.05
C PHE A 216 5.49 6.53 -6.58
N ILE A 217 4.49 7.27 -6.14
CA ILE A 217 3.08 7.06 -6.49
C ILE A 217 2.88 7.32 -7.98
N SER A 218 2.47 6.28 -8.72
CA SER A 218 2.25 6.30 -10.16
C SER A 218 1.58 5.03 -10.64
N TYR A 219 1.06 5.04 -11.89
CA TYR A 219 0.69 3.84 -12.64
C TYR A 219 1.51 3.77 -13.91
N LEU A 220 1.77 2.57 -14.40
CA LEU A 220 2.47 2.36 -15.67
C LEU A 220 1.63 1.46 -16.57
N PHE A 221 1.20 2.01 -17.71
CA PHE A 221 0.49 1.26 -18.74
C PHE A 221 1.42 1.01 -19.92
N ILE A 222 1.59 -0.25 -20.29
CA ILE A 222 2.51 -0.67 -21.35
C ILE A 222 1.72 -1.41 -22.42
N THR A 223 1.88 -1.01 -23.68
CA THR A 223 1.39 -1.73 -24.86
C THR A 223 2.57 -2.32 -25.63
N GLN A 224 2.27 -3.01 -26.74
CA GLN A 224 3.31 -3.54 -27.62
C GLN A 224 4.22 -2.44 -28.23
N SER A 225 3.69 -1.24 -28.45
CA SER A 225 4.43 -0.12 -29.06
C SER A 225 4.78 0.97 -28.07
N ASP A 226 3.94 1.21 -27.07
CA ASP A 226 3.99 2.41 -26.25
C ASP A 226 4.13 2.07 -24.75
N ALA A 227 4.54 3.06 -23.97
CA ALA A 227 4.48 3.01 -22.51
C ALA A 227 4.09 4.40 -21.99
N THR A 228 3.15 4.44 -21.04
CA THR A 228 2.66 5.68 -20.43
C THR A 228 2.76 5.59 -18.92
N LEU A 229 3.48 6.53 -18.32
CA LEU A 229 3.57 6.73 -16.88
C LEU A 229 2.52 7.76 -16.44
N TYR A 230 1.61 7.36 -15.56
CA TYR A 230 0.63 8.23 -14.92
C TYR A 230 1.19 8.68 -13.57
N ILE A 231 1.53 9.95 -13.47
CA ILE A 231 2.21 10.54 -12.31
C ILE A 231 1.74 11.97 -12.11
N LEU A 232 1.76 12.47 -10.87
CA LEU A 232 1.47 13.89 -10.61
C LEU A 232 2.49 14.78 -11.33
N PRO A 233 2.05 15.77 -12.12
CA PRO A 233 2.94 16.63 -12.92
C PRO A 233 3.99 17.35 -12.07
N GLU A 234 3.67 17.70 -10.82
CA GLU A 234 4.55 18.39 -9.89
C GLU A 234 5.80 17.59 -9.51
N LYS A 235 5.79 16.27 -9.75
CA LYS A 235 6.93 15.36 -9.49
C LYS A 235 7.91 15.29 -10.66
N LEU A 236 7.54 15.81 -11.83
CA LEU A 236 8.33 15.73 -13.05
C LEU A 236 9.36 16.88 -13.12
N THR A 237 10.59 16.60 -12.72
CA THR A 237 11.72 17.50 -12.99
C THR A 237 12.13 17.47 -14.46
N PRO A 238 12.85 18.47 -14.98
CA PRO A 238 13.39 18.43 -16.34
C PRO A 238 14.28 17.20 -16.61
N GLU A 239 15.03 16.76 -15.61
CA GLU A 239 15.88 15.57 -15.69
C GLU A 239 15.05 14.29 -15.84
N VAL A 240 14.05 14.10 -14.99
CA VAL A 240 13.14 12.94 -15.02
C VAL A 240 12.35 12.92 -16.34
N THR A 241 11.85 14.08 -16.79
CA THR A 241 11.12 14.20 -18.06
C THR A 241 12.01 13.84 -19.25
N SER A 242 13.25 14.34 -19.27
CA SER A 242 14.21 14.01 -20.33
C SER A 242 14.55 12.51 -20.33
N TYR A 243 14.76 11.92 -19.17
CA TYR A 243 15.02 10.49 -19.04
C TYR A 243 13.86 9.65 -19.58
N LEU A 244 12.63 9.90 -19.15
CA LEU A 244 11.45 9.18 -19.59
C LEU A 244 11.27 9.28 -21.11
N HIS A 245 11.43 10.47 -21.67
CA HIS A 245 11.37 10.68 -23.11
C HIS A 245 12.45 9.88 -23.87
N GLN A 246 13.68 9.83 -23.35
CA GLN A 246 14.77 9.02 -23.94
C GLN A 246 14.46 7.51 -23.90
N GLN A 247 13.67 7.05 -22.91
CA GLN A 247 13.22 5.66 -22.80
C GLN A 247 11.95 5.38 -23.63
N GLY A 248 11.42 6.38 -24.37
CA GLY A 248 10.19 6.24 -25.14
C GLY A 248 8.92 6.16 -24.28
N ILE A 249 8.94 6.77 -23.09
CA ILE A 249 7.81 6.74 -22.14
C ILE A 249 7.11 8.09 -22.17
N CYS A 250 5.81 8.07 -22.46
CA CYS A 250 4.93 9.23 -22.34
C CYS A 250 4.52 9.44 -20.87
N THR A 251 4.18 10.68 -20.51
CA THR A 251 3.65 10.99 -19.17
C THR A 251 2.25 11.59 -19.27
N LYS A 252 1.37 11.19 -18.34
CA LYS A 252 0.03 11.75 -18.14
C LYS A 252 -0.22 12.02 -16.66
N ASN A 253 -1.27 12.79 -16.36
CA ASN A 253 -1.64 13.02 -14.97
C ASN A 253 -2.04 11.69 -14.30
N TYR A 254 -1.68 11.53 -13.03
CA TYR A 254 -2.00 10.37 -12.22
C TYR A 254 -3.49 9.99 -12.26
N THR A 255 -4.36 10.98 -12.24
CA THR A 255 -5.82 10.80 -12.25
C THR A 255 -6.41 10.42 -13.60
N ASP A 256 -5.65 10.51 -14.70
CA ASP A 256 -6.17 10.23 -16.04
C ASP A 256 -6.27 8.72 -16.34
N ILE A 257 -5.65 7.86 -15.52
CA ILE A 257 -5.56 6.40 -15.77
C ILE A 257 -6.94 5.74 -15.90
N GLU A 258 -7.89 6.07 -15.03
CA GLU A 258 -9.23 5.51 -15.08
C GLU A 258 -9.92 5.82 -16.39
N LYS A 259 -9.90 7.11 -16.79
CA LYS A 259 -10.49 7.57 -18.04
C LYS A 259 -9.84 6.92 -19.26
N ASP A 260 -8.52 6.79 -19.26
CA ASP A 260 -7.80 6.18 -20.37
C ASP A 260 -8.12 4.68 -20.50
N LEU A 261 -8.28 3.98 -19.38
CA LEU A 261 -8.73 2.58 -19.39
C LEU A 261 -10.17 2.44 -19.89
N GLN A 262 -11.09 3.35 -19.51
CA GLN A 262 -12.47 3.35 -20.00
C GLN A 262 -12.57 3.58 -21.52
N HIS A 263 -11.54 4.16 -22.14
CA HIS A 263 -11.49 4.46 -23.58
C HIS A 263 -10.38 3.68 -24.30
N TYR A 264 -9.90 2.59 -23.70
CA TYR A 264 -8.86 1.78 -24.34
C TYR A 264 -9.42 1.02 -25.54
N GLU A 265 -8.79 1.18 -26.70
CA GLU A 265 -9.24 0.60 -27.97
C GLU A 265 -8.52 -0.72 -28.34
N GLY A 266 -7.68 -1.26 -27.44
CA GLY A 266 -7.01 -2.54 -27.65
C GLY A 266 -7.96 -3.74 -27.48
N LYS A 267 -7.48 -4.94 -27.84
CA LYS A 267 -8.31 -6.16 -27.84
C LYS A 267 -8.36 -6.84 -26.48
N CYS A 268 -7.31 -6.70 -25.67
CA CYS A 268 -7.21 -7.36 -24.37
C CYS A 268 -6.23 -6.63 -23.45
N VAL A 269 -6.64 -6.38 -22.20
CA VAL A 269 -5.78 -5.81 -21.15
C VAL A 269 -5.44 -6.87 -20.12
N GLN A 270 -4.16 -7.02 -19.80
CA GLN A 270 -3.72 -7.79 -18.63
C GLN A 270 -3.76 -6.92 -17.38
N LEU A 271 -4.42 -7.41 -16.33
CA LEU A 271 -4.40 -6.84 -14.98
C LEU A 271 -3.93 -7.88 -13.97
N SER A 272 -3.24 -7.42 -12.93
CA SER A 272 -2.96 -8.26 -11.75
C SER A 272 -4.22 -8.38 -10.88
N PRO A 273 -4.45 -9.51 -10.18
CA PRO A 273 -5.47 -9.63 -9.15
C PRO A 273 -5.37 -8.56 -8.05
N GLU A 274 -4.15 -8.04 -7.80
CA GLU A 274 -3.88 -6.95 -6.87
C GLU A 274 -4.22 -5.56 -7.42
N THR A 275 -4.56 -5.41 -8.72
CA THR A 275 -5.05 -4.13 -9.27
C THR A 275 -6.32 -3.71 -8.55
N ASN A 276 -6.45 -2.43 -8.22
CA ASN A 276 -7.63 -1.94 -7.53
C ASN A 276 -8.91 -2.12 -8.35
N TYR A 277 -10.03 -2.28 -7.65
CA TYR A 277 -11.31 -2.64 -8.24
C TYR A 277 -11.87 -1.59 -9.19
N THR A 278 -11.62 -0.30 -8.93
CA THR A 278 -12.05 0.81 -9.81
C THR A 278 -11.39 0.69 -11.20
N LEU A 279 -10.08 0.46 -11.25
CA LEU A 279 -9.36 0.32 -12.53
C LEU A 279 -9.71 -0.99 -13.25
N TYR A 280 -10.03 -2.05 -12.52
CA TYR A 280 -10.59 -3.27 -13.10
C TYR A 280 -11.94 -2.99 -13.78
N CYS A 281 -12.85 -2.31 -13.09
CA CYS A 281 -14.14 -1.93 -13.68
C CYS A 281 -13.97 -1.02 -14.91
N ALA A 282 -13.05 -0.06 -14.83
CA ALA A 282 -12.72 0.82 -15.95
C ALA A 282 -12.22 0.03 -17.17
N ALA A 283 -11.27 -0.87 -16.98
CA ALA A 283 -10.73 -1.68 -18.06
C ALA A 283 -11.78 -2.65 -18.67
N THR A 284 -12.58 -3.30 -17.83
CA THR A 284 -13.63 -4.24 -18.30
C THR A 284 -14.76 -3.56 -19.05
N SER A 285 -14.94 -2.23 -18.89
CA SER A 285 -15.95 -1.46 -19.64
C SER A 285 -15.55 -1.20 -21.10
N SER A 286 -14.27 -1.32 -21.44
CA SER A 286 -13.74 -0.98 -22.78
C SER A 286 -13.17 -2.19 -23.53
N ALA A 287 -12.57 -3.17 -22.83
CA ALA A 287 -11.89 -4.30 -23.45
C ALA A 287 -12.01 -5.56 -22.58
N PRO A 288 -11.88 -6.77 -23.17
CA PRO A 288 -11.66 -8.00 -22.44
C PRO A 288 -10.42 -7.88 -21.51
N VAL A 289 -10.54 -8.39 -20.29
CA VAL A 289 -9.46 -8.39 -19.31
C VAL A 289 -9.01 -9.82 -19.03
N VAL A 290 -7.70 -10.04 -19.05
CA VAL A 290 -7.08 -11.26 -18.55
C VAL A 290 -6.44 -10.99 -17.19
N MET A 291 -6.89 -11.73 -16.17
CA MET A 291 -6.36 -11.61 -14.81
C MET A 291 -5.19 -12.58 -14.64
N LEU A 292 -3.98 -12.05 -14.63
CA LEU A 292 -2.74 -12.82 -14.44
C LEU A 292 -1.78 -12.03 -13.54
N PRO A 293 -0.97 -12.70 -12.72
CA PRO A 293 0.09 -12.04 -11.97
C PRO A 293 0.98 -11.19 -12.88
N SER A 294 1.45 -10.06 -12.40
CA SER A 294 2.37 -9.21 -13.15
C SER A 294 3.66 -9.98 -13.48
N PRO A 295 4.12 -9.97 -14.74
CA PRO A 295 5.39 -10.59 -15.11
C PRO A 295 6.58 -9.91 -14.43
N VAL A 296 6.45 -8.64 -14.06
CA VAL A 296 7.51 -7.87 -13.40
C VAL A 296 7.85 -8.45 -12.04
N ARG A 297 6.86 -8.99 -11.32
CA ARG A 297 7.06 -9.64 -10.02
C ARG A 297 8.17 -10.70 -10.06
N LEU A 298 8.12 -11.60 -11.06
CA LEU A 298 9.12 -12.64 -11.24
C LEU A 298 10.44 -12.09 -11.79
N LEU A 299 10.38 -11.20 -12.79
CA LEU A 299 11.57 -10.55 -13.36
C LEU A 299 12.40 -9.81 -12.30
N LYS A 300 11.72 -9.09 -11.40
CA LYS A 300 12.34 -8.40 -10.26
C LYS A 300 12.86 -9.36 -9.18
N ALA A 301 12.15 -10.46 -8.95
CA ALA A 301 12.55 -11.45 -7.94
C ALA A 301 13.85 -12.15 -8.30
N VAL A 302 14.09 -12.45 -9.58
CA VAL A 302 15.33 -13.08 -10.07
C VAL A 302 16.38 -12.00 -10.31
N LYS A 303 17.32 -11.86 -9.35
CA LYS A 303 18.33 -10.82 -9.37
C LYS A 303 19.41 -11.07 -10.41
N ASN A 304 19.78 -10.02 -11.16
CA ASN A 304 20.91 -10.07 -12.08
C ASN A 304 22.26 -9.97 -11.32
N PRO A 305 23.42 -10.25 -11.97
CA PRO A 305 24.72 -10.23 -11.31
C PRO A 305 25.07 -8.89 -10.65
N THR A 306 24.65 -7.76 -11.23
CA THR A 306 24.89 -6.42 -10.68
C THR A 306 24.09 -6.19 -9.40
N GLU A 307 22.81 -6.57 -9.40
CA GLU A 307 21.96 -6.51 -8.21
C GLU A 307 22.51 -7.39 -7.09
N ILE A 308 22.96 -8.63 -7.41
CA ILE A 308 23.58 -9.54 -6.43
C ILE A 308 24.84 -8.90 -5.82
N ALA A 309 25.71 -8.32 -6.65
CA ALA A 309 26.91 -7.64 -6.17
C ALA A 309 26.53 -6.43 -5.28
N GLY A 310 25.47 -5.69 -5.64
CA GLY A 310 24.91 -4.60 -4.86
C GLY A 310 24.44 -5.07 -3.47
N PHE A 311 23.72 -6.17 -3.39
CA PHE A 311 23.30 -6.80 -2.12
C PHE A 311 24.49 -7.15 -1.23
N HIS A 312 25.52 -7.81 -1.78
CA HIS A 312 26.72 -8.13 -1.02
C HIS A 312 27.40 -6.89 -0.44
N GLN A 313 27.48 -5.81 -1.21
CA GLN A 313 28.10 -4.57 -0.74
C GLN A 313 27.22 -3.85 0.30
N ALA A 314 25.90 -3.84 0.13
CA ALA A 314 24.97 -3.25 1.09
C ALA A 314 25.04 -4.00 2.44
N MET A 315 24.99 -5.33 2.43
CA MET A 315 25.10 -6.15 3.64
C MET A 315 26.42 -5.98 4.37
N LYS A 316 27.53 -5.77 3.63
CA LYS A 316 28.84 -5.49 4.22
C LYS A 316 28.85 -4.14 4.96
N ARG A 317 28.28 -3.09 4.34
CA ARG A 317 28.16 -1.76 4.96
C ARG A 317 27.24 -1.79 6.18
N ASP A 318 26.08 -2.43 6.06
CA ASP A 318 25.14 -2.57 7.19
C ASP A 318 25.76 -3.39 8.33
N GLY A 319 26.50 -4.46 8.01
CA GLY A 319 27.24 -5.25 9.01
C GLY A 319 28.25 -4.43 9.79
N VAL A 320 28.96 -3.49 9.14
CA VAL A 320 29.88 -2.57 9.83
C VAL A 320 29.11 -1.63 10.76
N ALA A 321 28.00 -1.06 10.30
CA ALA A 321 27.14 -0.18 11.13
C ALA A 321 26.60 -0.96 12.35
N MET A 322 26.12 -2.18 12.14
CA MET A 322 25.60 -3.03 13.21
C MET A 322 26.68 -3.42 14.24
N VAL A 323 27.87 -3.78 13.83
CA VAL A 323 28.97 -4.10 14.78
C VAL A 323 29.32 -2.86 15.62
N ARG A 324 29.46 -1.69 14.99
CA ARG A 324 29.72 -0.44 15.70
C ARG A 324 28.59 -0.08 16.67
N PHE A 325 27.34 -0.30 16.25
CA PHE A 325 26.18 -0.12 17.11
C PHE A 325 26.21 -1.02 18.34
N LEU A 326 26.44 -2.31 18.18
CA LEU A 326 26.51 -3.27 19.30
C LEU A 326 27.67 -2.94 20.26
N MET A 327 28.82 -2.49 19.76
CA MET A 327 29.93 -2.02 20.60
C MET A 327 29.52 -0.79 21.42
N TRP A 328 28.87 0.18 20.81
CA TRP A 328 28.38 1.37 21.49
C TRP A 328 27.29 1.02 22.53
N LEU A 329 26.28 0.23 22.13
CA LEU A 329 25.15 -0.14 22.99
C LEU A 329 25.62 -0.80 24.30
N LYS A 330 26.57 -1.73 24.21
CA LYS A 330 27.10 -2.47 25.36
C LYS A 330 27.66 -1.54 26.45
N GLU A 331 28.23 -0.41 26.07
CA GLU A 331 28.78 0.58 27.01
C GLU A 331 27.72 1.62 27.40
N ALA A 332 26.93 2.10 26.44
CA ALA A 332 25.94 3.17 26.63
C ALA A 332 24.85 2.79 27.64
N VAL A 333 24.34 1.54 27.59
CA VAL A 333 23.30 1.07 28.52
C VAL A 333 23.72 1.06 29.97
N LYS A 334 25.02 1.03 30.28
CA LYS A 334 25.53 1.10 31.67
C LYS A 334 25.21 2.43 32.34
N SER A 335 25.00 3.48 31.56
CA SER A 335 24.63 4.81 32.06
C SER A 335 23.20 4.87 32.60
N GLY A 336 22.32 3.96 32.19
CA GLY A 336 20.88 3.98 32.47
C GLY A 336 20.12 5.14 31.83
N LYS A 337 20.73 5.85 30.86
CA LYS A 337 20.14 7.02 30.20
C LYS A 337 19.58 6.74 28.80
N GLU A 338 19.94 5.59 28.24
CA GLU A 338 19.46 5.20 26.91
C GLU A 338 17.98 4.80 26.96
N THR A 339 17.27 5.14 25.88
CA THR A 339 15.89 4.78 25.63
C THR A 339 15.80 4.00 24.31
N GLU A 340 14.66 3.35 24.06
CA GLU A 340 14.41 2.68 22.79
C GLU A 340 14.54 3.64 21.60
N LEU A 341 14.10 4.90 21.75
CA LEU A 341 14.26 5.95 20.73
C LEU A 341 15.71 6.39 20.52
N SER A 342 16.53 6.49 21.59
CA SER A 342 17.93 6.85 21.45
C SER A 342 18.74 5.73 20.79
N VAL A 343 18.36 4.50 21.05
CA VAL A 343 18.96 3.29 20.44
C VAL A 343 18.65 3.25 18.94
N ASP A 344 17.39 3.47 18.55
CA ASP A 344 17.00 3.57 17.14
C ASP A 344 17.76 4.68 16.42
N ARG A 345 17.75 5.90 16.97
CA ARG A 345 18.49 7.04 16.41
C ARG A 345 19.97 6.71 16.19
N LYS A 346 20.62 6.05 17.18
CA LYS A 346 22.03 5.71 17.08
C LYS A 346 22.32 4.71 15.95
N LEU A 347 21.47 3.72 15.77
CA LEU A 347 21.60 2.78 14.66
C LEU A 347 21.41 3.49 13.30
N TYR A 348 20.42 4.36 13.19
CA TYR A 348 20.22 5.19 12.01
C TYR A 348 21.46 6.04 11.67
N GLU A 349 22.04 6.75 12.66
CA GLU A 349 23.25 7.56 12.46
C GLU A 349 24.41 6.74 11.90
N LEU A 350 24.67 5.56 12.47
CA LEU A 350 25.77 4.69 12.05
C LEU A 350 25.56 4.10 10.63
N ARG A 351 24.31 3.87 10.23
CA ARG A 351 23.94 3.50 8.86
C ARG A 351 24.09 4.68 7.91
N ALA A 352 23.68 5.87 8.32
CA ALA A 352 23.79 7.09 7.52
C ALA A 352 25.24 7.52 7.22
N GLU A 353 26.20 7.13 8.07
CA GLU A 353 27.64 7.33 7.82
C GLU A 353 28.17 6.46 6.66
N GLN A 354 27.44 5.42 6.25
CA GLN A 354 27.89 4.52 5.19
C GLN A 354 27.65 5.14 3.81
N ASN A 355 28.59 4.88 2.88
CA ASN A 355 28.46 5.32 1.51
C ASN A 355 27.19 4.76 0.85
N LEU A 356 26.54 5.58 0.01
CA LEU A 356 25.32 5.24 -0.74
C LEU A 356 24.09 4.94 0.15
N PHE A 357 24.08 5.40 1.39
CA PHE A 357 22.91 5.30 2.23
C PHE A 357 21.76 6.12 1.63
N GLN A 358 20.58 5.50 1.45
CA GLN A 358 19.37 6.13 0.91
C GLN A 358 18.23 6.19 1.94
N GLY A 359 18.35 5.46 3.03
CA GLY A 359 17.34 5.34 4.07
C GLY A 359 17.35 3.94 4.69
N ILE A 360 16.50 3.76 5.69
CA ILE A 360 16.26 2.45 6.31
C ILE A 360 15.22 1.67 5.50
N SER A 361 15.27 0.35 5.56
CA SER A 361 14.34 -0.54 4.85
C SER A 361 13.07 -0.86 5.65
N PHE A 362 13.14 -0.67 6.97
CA PHE A 362 12.02 -0.77 7.94
C PHE A 362 12.46 -0.13 9.26
N ASP A 363 11.48 0.26 10.08
CA ASP A 363 11.73 0.89 11.38
C ASP A 363 12.40 -0.09 12.34
N THR A 364 13.26 0.43 13.21
CA THR A 364 13.99 -0.39 14.18
C THR A 364 13.03 -0.92 15.24
N ILE A 365 12.94 -2.23 15.38
CA ILE A 365 12.18 -2.88 16.45
C ILE A 365 13.13 -3.11 17.63
N ALA A 366 13.10 -2.21 18.60
CA ALA A 366 13.91 -2.27 19.82
C ALA A 366 12.98 -2.19 21.03
N GLY A 367 12.72 -3.33 21.68
CA GLY A 367 11.86 -3.41 22.86
C GLY A 367 12.68 -3.72 24.12
N TYR A 368 12.47 -2.95 25.18
CA TYR A 368 13.08 -3.17 26.49
C TYR A 368 12.07 -3.77 27.48
N GLN A 369 12.49 -4.77 28.28
CA GLN A 369 11.64 -5.48 29.26
C GLN A 369 10.31 -5.96 28.67
N ALA A 370 9.17 -5.45 29.16
CA ALA A 370 7.84 -5.86 28.74
C ALA A 370 7.58 -5.56 27.24
N HIS A 371 8.15 -4.50 26.69
CA HIS A 371 8.03 -4.15 25.27
C HIS A 371 8.64 -5.21 24.35
N GLY A 372 9.66 -5.94 24.81
CA GLY A 372 10.25 -7.04 24.05
C GLY A 372 9.30 -8.24 23.80
N ALA A 373 8.14 -8.28 24.48
CA ALA A 373 7.10 -9.28 24.24
C ALA A 373 6.04 -8.84 23.23
N ILE A 374 6.08 -7.58 22.77
CA ILE A 374 5.12 -7.02 21.82
C ILE A 374 5.65 -7.22 20.40
N VAL A 375 4.91 -8.00 19.62
CA VAL A 375 5.23 -8.21 18.20
C VAL A 375 4.97 -6.90 17.42
N HIS A 376 5.86 -6.54 16.51
CA HIS A 376 5.79 -5.26 15.79
C HIS A 376 5.73 -4.03 16.72
N TYR A 377 6.48 -4.08 17.82
CA TYR A 377 6.58 -2.94 18.74
C TYR A 377 7.21 -1.74 18.04
N GLU A 378 6.64 -0.58 18.27
CA GLU A 378 7.16 0.71 17.84
C GLU A 378 7.29 1.61 19.06
N ALA A 379 8.48 2.16 19.30
CA ALA A 379 8.73 3.04 20.42
C ALA A 379 8.12 4.43 20.16
N THR A 380 7.44 4.98 21.19
CA THR A 380 6.85 6.32 21.14
C THR A 380 7.48 7.21 22.21
N PRO A 381 7.41 8.56 22.07
CA PRO A 381 7.90 9.47 23.09
C PRO A 381 7.15 9.42 24.43
N ASP A 382 5.94 8.88 24.46
CA ASP A 382 5.01 8.82 25.62
C ASP A 382 5.15 7.53 26.41
#